data_02175f6b922e619eecdb5fe7849e636d
#
_entry.id   02175f6b922e619eecdb5fe7849e636d
#
_cell.length_a   1.000
_cell.length_b   1.000
_cell.length_c   1.000
_cell.angle_alpha   90.00
_cell.angle_beta   90.00
_cell.angle_gamma   90.00
#
_symmetry.space_group_name_H-M   'P 1'
#
loop_
_entity.id
_entity.type
_entity.pdbx_description
1 polymer ?
#
loop_
_entity_poly.entity_id
_entity_poly.type
_entity_poly.pdbx_seq_one_letter_code
_entity_poly.pdbx_strand_id
1 'polypeptide(L)' 'GTQDFDTLIMNMIEENNKISAKIMAEKLGVSLRTVRRLIKENDQIEYVGHGFSGYWKIK' A
#
# COMPACT_ATOMS: atom_id res chain seq x y z
N GLY A 1 13.08 2.94 -17.29
CA GLY A 1 13.50 2.65 -15.96
C GLY A 1 12.59 1.73 -15.20
N THR A 2 13.06 1.25 -14.11
CA THR A 2 12.29 0.39 -13.23
C THR A 2 11.21 1.20 -12.54
N GLN A 3 10.01 0.68 -12.53
CA GLN A 3 8.94 1.28 -11.77
C GLN A 3 9.21 1.05 -10.29
N ASP A 4 9.05 2.11 -9.51
CA ASP A 4 9.19 2.04 -8.08
C ASP A 4 7.86 1.58 -7.48
N PHE A 5 7.83 0.38 -6.92
CA PHE A 5 6.62 -0.15 -6.30
C PHE A 5 6.11 0.73 -5.17
N ASP A 6 7.03 1.37 -4.44
CA ASP A 6 6.63 2.28 -3.37
C ASP A 6 5.81 3.44 -3.93
N THR A 7 6.26 4.02 -5.05
CA THR A 7 5.52 5.10 -5.71
C THR A 7 4.15 4.63 -6.18
N LEU A 8 4.08 3.43 -6.75
CA LEU A 8 2.81 2.87 -7.22
C LEU A 8 1.84 2.64 -6.06
N ILE A 9 2.35 2.13 -4.95
CA ILE A 9 1.53 1.92 -3.75
C ILE A 9 1.02 3.26 -3.22
N MET A 10 1.87 4.26 -3.13
CA MET A 10 1.46 5.58 -2.67
C MET A 10 0.41 6.21 -3.57
N ASN A 11 0.54 6.05 -4.88
CA ASN A 11 -0.46 6.54 -5.82
C ASN A 11 -1.81 5.85 -5.61
N MET A 12 -1.80 4.53 -5.37
CA MET A 12 -3.03 3.80 -5.10
C MET A 12 -3.70 4.27 -3.80
N ILE A 13 -2.89 4.58 -2.79
CA ILE A 13 -3.41 5.10 -1.52
C ILE A 13 -4.02 6.49 -1.71
N GLU A 14 -3.39 7.34 -2.52
CA GLU A 14 -3.92 8.67 -2.80
C GLU A 14 -5.25 8.61 -3.53
N GLU A 15 -5.43 7.63 -4.41
CA GLU A 15 -6.70 7.45 -5.12
C GLU A 15 -7.78 6.87 -4.20
N ASN A 16 -7.38 5.93 -3.32
CA ASN A 16 -8.32 5.28 -2.42
C ASN A 16 -7.57 4.87 -1.15
N ASN A 17 -7.67 5.68 -0.12
CA ASN A 17 -6.95 5.40 1.13
C ASN A 17 -7.49 4.21 1.92
N LYS A 18 -8.59 3.62 1.46
CA LYS A 18 -9.15 2.41 2.06
C LYS A 18 -8.84 1.15 1.24
N ILE A 19 -7.99 1.27 0.24
CA ILE A 19 -7.60 0.13 -0.59
C ILE A 19 -6.95 -0.95 0.27
N SER A 20 -7.29 -2.21 0.03
CA SER A 20 -6.69 -3.31 0.79
C SER A 20 -5.34 -3.71 0.19
N ALA A 21 -4.46 -4.26 1.04
CA ALA A 21 -3.17 -4.77 0.58
C ALA A 21 -3.34 -5.87 -0.47
N LYS A 22 -4.41 -6.66 -0.35
CA LYS A 22 -4.71 -7.70 -1.34
C LYS A 22 -4.95 -7.11 -2.72
N ILE A 23 -5.72 -6.02 -2.79
CA ILE A 23 -5.98 -5.36 -4.06
C ILE A 23 -4.71 -4.74 -4.62
N MET A 24 -3.89 -4.14 -3.77
CA MET A 24 -2.58 -3.63 -4.19
C MET A 24 -1.74 -4.74 -4.82
N ALA A 25 -1.71 -5.91 -4.17
CA ALA A 25 -0.95 -7.05 -4.68
C ALA A 25 -1.45 -7.48 -6.06
N GLU A 26 -2.75 -7.53 -6.25
CA GLU A 26 -3.34 -7.89 -7.53
C GLU A 26 -2.96 -6.88 -8.62
N LYS A 27 -3.04 -5.61 -8.31
CA LYS A 27 -2.71 -4.55 -9.27
C LYS A 27 -1.23 -4.52 -9.63
N LEU A 28 -0.37 -4.83 -8.68
CA LEU A 28 1.08 -4.85 -8.91
C LEU A 28 1.57 -6.16 -9.49
N GLY A 29 0.76 -7.21 -9.44
CA GLY A 29 1.17 -8.53 -9.89
C GLY A 29 2.16 -9.20 -8.98
N VAL A 30 2.09 -8.92 -7.69
CA VAL A 30 2.99 -9.51 -6.69
C VAL A 30 2.15 -10.18 -5.59
N SER A 31 2.82 -10.89 -4.69
CA SER A 31 2.14 -11.55 -3.59
C SER A 31 1.74 -10.54 -2.50
N LEU A 32 0.71 -10.91 -1.72
CA LEU A 32 0.31 -10.11 -0.57
C LEU A 32 1.46 -9.90 0.40
N ARG A 33 2.27 -10.93 0.60
CA ARG A 33 3.43 -10.86 1.47
C ARG A 33 4.41 -9.77 1.00
N THR A 34 4.62 -9.68 -0.31
CA THR A 34 5.50 -8.67 -0.89
C THR A 34 4.95 -7.27 -0.62
N VAL A 35 3.65 -7.06 -0.80
CA VAL A 35 3.03 -5.76 -0.53
C VAL A 35 3.18 -5.38 0.94
N ARG A 36 2.91 -6.29 1.85
CA ARG A 36 3.05 -6.02 3.27
C ARG A 36 4.48 -5.64 3.65
N ARG A 37 5.45 -6.32 3.04
CA ARG A 37 6.85 -6.02 3.26
C ARG A 37 7.22 -4.63 2.75
N LEU A 38 6.78 -4.28 1.55
CA LEU A 38 7.04 -2.98 0.98
C LEU A 38 6.46 -1.85 1.83
N ILE A 39 5.24 -2.05 2.32
CA ILE A 39 4.57 -1.06 3.17
C ILE A 39 5.33 -0.91 4.50
N LYS A 40 5.75 -2.03 5.08
CA LYS A 40 6.47 -2.02 6.36
C LYS A 40 7.82 -1.31 6.23
N GLU A 41 8.49 -1.48 5.10
CA GLU A 41 9.78 -0.86 4.85
C GLU A 41 9.69 0.60 4.44
N ASN A 42 8.50 1.07 4.06
CA ASN A 42 8.30 2.45 3.61
C ASN A 42 7.82 3.32 4.77
N ASP A 43 8.71 4.18 5.27
CA ASP A 43 8.42 5.03 6.41
C ASP A 43 7.35 6.09 6.12
N GLN A 44 7.03 6.33 4.86
CA GLN A 44 6.04 7.34 4.48
C GLN A 44 4.62 6.81 4.50
N ILE A 45 4.44 5.50 4.57
CA ILE A 45 3.13 4.87 4.56
C ILE A 45 2.77 4.42 5.97
N GLU A 46 1.59 4.80 6.43
CA GLU A 46 1.11 4.45 7.75
C GLU A 46 -0.34 3.98 7.67
N TYR A 47 -0.67 2.95 8.44
CA TYR A 47 -2.06 2.50 8.55
C TYR A 47 -2.65 3.03 9.85
N VAL A 48 -3.77 3.73 9.73
CA VAL A 48 -4.45 4.35 10.86
C VAL A 48 -5.73 3.59 11.14
N GLY A 49 -5.94 3.18 12.38
CA GLY A 49 -7.13 2.45 12.80
C GLY A 49 -6.91 0.95 12.83
N HIS A 50 -8.01 0.20 12.93
CA HIS A 50 -7.99 -1.24 13.05
C HIS A 50 -8.99 -1.88 12.10
N GLY A 51 -8.58 -2.99 11.48
CA GLY A 51 -9.45 -3.77 10.62
C GLY A 51 -10.04 -2.97 9.49
N PHE A 52 -11.34 -3.15 9.26
CA PHE A 52 -12.01 -2.52 8.13
C PHE A 52 -12.29 -1.04 8.33
N SER A 53 -12.21 -0.54 9.54
CA SER A 53 -12.46 0.87 9.81
C SER A 53 -11.19 1.73 9.64
N GLY A 54 -10.05 1.10 9.38
CA GLY A 54 -8.81 1.82 9.19
C GLY A 54 -8.61 2.33 7.76
N TYR A 55 -7.57 3.10 7.59
CA TYR A 55 -7.21 3.63 6.28
C TYR A 55 -5.71 3.86 6.20
N TRP A 56 -5.20 3.98 4.98
CA TRP A 56 -3.79 4.28 4.75
C TRP A 56 -3.57 5.79 4.75
N LYS A 57 -2.42 6.19 5.26
CA LYS A 57 -2.04 7.59 5.31
C LYS A 57 -0.61 7.73 4.81
N ILE A 58 -0.35 8.75 4.03
CA ILE A 58 1.00 9.08 3.57
C ILE A 58 1.48 10.27 4.40
N LYS A 59 2.61 10.07 5.04
CA LYS A 59 3.19 11.11 5.91
C LYS A 59 3.74 12.29 5.13
#